data_afdcacb86c2f275c9e552f8961193cda
#
_entry.id   afdcacb86c2f275c9e552f8961193cda
#
_cell.length_a   1.000
_cell.length_b   1.000
_cell.length_c   1.000
_cell.angle_alpha   90.00
_cell.angle_beta   90.00
_cell.angle_gamma   90.00
#
_symmetry.space_group_name_H-M   'P 1'
#
loop_
_entity.id
_entity.type
_entity.pdbx_description
1 polymer ?
#
loop_
_entity_poly.entity_id
_entity_poly.type
_entity_poly.pdbx_seq_one_letter_code
_entity_poly.pdbx_strand_id
1 'polypeptide(L)'
;LHTAYRRQRQMCIRDRNWSLGKELPEGFVPDTTYVLVDEDVYVGVFSLRHCLNDFLREGPGHIGYCISEKYRGRGYATKGLKLTLEKARQRSIHEVYMSVNKDNPASLRVQMKNGAYIHHENETKFFTRINLIEVEEGGEQ
;
A
#
# COMPACT_ATOMS: atom_id res chain seq x y z
N LEU A 1 0.02 27.35 -10.77
CA LEU A 1 0.98 27.00 -9.71
C LEU A 1 0.37 27.17 -8.32
N HIS A 2 -0.24 28.31 -8.01
CA HIS A 2 -0.86 28.53 -6.71
C HIS A 2 -2.06 27.61 -6.44
N THR A 3 -2.86 27.32 -7.44
CA THR A 3 -4.02 26.43 -7.30
C THR A 3 -3.60 24.99 -7.06
N ALA A 4 -2.60 24.50 -7.78
CA ALA A 4 -2.04 23.17 -7.58
C ALA A 4 -1.41 23.02 -6.20
N TYR A 5 -0.66 24.04 -5.74
CA TYR A 5 -0.03 24.07 -4.42
C TYR A 5 -1.07 24.06 -3.29
N ARG A 6 -2.13 24.85 -3.39
CA ARG A 6 -3.23 24.86 -2.40
C ARG A 6 -3.94 23.51 -2.34
N ARG A 7 -4.20 22.91 -3.50
CA ARG A 7 -4.85 21.59 -3.59
C ARG A 7 -4.00 20.52 -2.92
N GLN A 8 -2.69 20.52 -3.18
CA GLN A 8 -1.75 19.60 -2.54
C GLN A 8 -1.70 19.79 -1.02
N ARG A 9 -1.71 21.02 -0.53
CA ARG A 9 -1.71 21.33 0.90
C ARG A 9 -2.99 20.85 1.58
N GLN A 10 -4.14 21.02 0.95
CA GLN A 10 -5.42 20.53 1.47
C GLN A 10 -5.46 19.01 1.53
N MET A 11 -4.91 18.32 0.52
CA MET A 11 -4.79 16.87 0.52
C MET A 11 -3.89 16.38 1.67
N CYS A 12 -2.79 17.04 1.92
CA CYS A 12 -1.88 16.69 3.02
C CYS A 12 -2.57 16.80 4.39
N ILE A 13 -3.36 17.86 4.61
CA ILE A 13 -4.12 18.05 5.87
C ILE A 13 -5.18 16.95 6.03
N ARG A 14 -5.92 16.65 4.98
CA ARG A 14 -6.90 15.56 4.97
C ARG A 14 -6.26 14.23 5.30
N ASP A 15 -5.18 13.89 4.63
CA ASP A 15 -4.47 12.63 4.82
C ASP A 15 -3.92 12.51 6.24
N ARG A 16 -3.44 13.61 6.82
CA ARG A 16 -3.01 13.65 8.20
C ARG A 16 -4.16 13.36 9.17
N ASN A 17 -5.33 13.99 8.97
CA ASN A 17 -6.49 13.76 9.81
C ASN A 17 -6.98 12.32 9.70
N TRP A 18 -7.00 11.77 8.50
CA TRP A 18 -7.38 10.37 8.26
C TRP A 18 -6.39 9.40 8.90
N SER A 19 -5.10 9.71 8.85
CA SER A 19 -4.07 8.92 9.53
C SER A 19 -4.26 8.89 11.05
N LEU A 20 -4.76 9.99 11.62
CA LEU A 20 -5.07 10.11 13.04
C LEU A 20 -6.47 9.59 13.42
N GLY A 21 -7.23 9.08 12.45
CA GLY A 21 -8.61 8.64 12.68
C GLY A 21 -9.62 9.76 12.84
N LYS A 22 -9.29 10.97 12.37
CA LYS A 22 -10.15 12.15 12.47
C LYS A 22 -10.86 12.42 11.15
N GLU A 23 -12.11 12.89 11.22
CA GLU A 23 -12.88 13.31 10.05
C GLU A 23 -13.01 12.23 8.97
N LEU A 24 -13.03 10.95 9.38
CA LEU A 24 -13.19 9.84 8.45
C LEU A 24 -14.62 9.78 7.94
N PRO A 25 -14.82 9.67 6.62
CA PRO A 25 -16.12 9.31 6.07
C PRO A 25 -16.59 7.96 6.59
N GLU A 26 -17.91 7.77 6.62
CA GLU A 26 -18.49 6.48 7.02
C GLU A 26 -17.95 5.34 6.16
N GLY A 27 -17.55 4.23 6.78
CA GLY A 27 -16.98 3.07 6.10
C GLY A 27 -15.50 3.18 5.78
N PHE A 28 -14.84 4.31 6.09
CA PHE A 28 -13.40 4.46 5.93
C PHE A 28 -12.68 4.10 7.23
N VAL A 29 -11.45 3.68 7.09
CA VAL A 29 -10.54 3.40 8.21
C VAL A 29 -9.38 4.39 8.19
N PRO A 30 -8.68 4.60 9.32
CA PRO A 30 -7.47 5.43 9.30
C PRO A 30 -6.44 4.89 8.30
N ASP A 31 -5.84 5.79 7.54
CA ASP A 31 -4.77 5.44 6.60
C ASP A 31 -3.66 6.48 6.63
N THR A 32 -2.51 6.07 6.10
CA THR A 32 -1.37 6.96 5.90
C THR A 32 -0.95 6.88 4.45
N THR A 33 -0.75 8.03 3.82
CA THR A 33 -0.23 8.11 2.46
C THR A 33 1.26 8.44 2.53
N TYR A 34 2.06 7.57 1.93
CA TYR A 34 3.49 7.77 1.77
C TYR A 34 3.79 8.16 0.33
N VAL A 35 4.73 9.07 0.17
CA VAL A 35 5.21 9.48 -1.15
C VAL A 35 6.59 8.88 -1.35
N LEU A 36 6.77 8.20 -2.48
CA LEU A 36 8.08 7.69 -2.86
C LEU A 36 8.84 8.79 -3.60
N VAL A 37 10.01 9.13 -3.08
CA VAL A 37 10.85 10.20 -3.61
C VAL A 37 12.22 9.62 -3.96
N ASP A 38 12.73 9.98 -5.14
CA ASP A 38 14.07 9.65 -5.57
C ASP A 38 14.76 10.94 -6.03
N GLU A 39 15.85 11.32 -5.37
CA GLU A 39 16.60 12.56 -5.65
C GLU A 39 15.70 13.81 -5.79
N ASP A 40 14.82 14.04 -4.79
CA ASP A 40 13.85 15.13 -4.74
C ASP A 40 12.73 15.06 -5.79
N VAL A 41 12.61 13.94 -6.52
CA VAL A 41 11.56 13.73 -7.50
C VAL A 41 10.49 12.79 -6.94
N TYR A 42 9.24 13.22 -7.03
CA TYR A 42 8.11 12.38 -6.64
C TYR A 42 7.83 11.35 -7.72
N VAL A 43 8.01 10.08 -7.40
CA VAL A 43 7.84 8.99 -8.37
C VAL A 43 6.56 8.18 -8.16
N GLY A 44 5.98 8.22 -6.96
CA GLY A 44 4.74 7.51 -6.70
C GLY A 44 4.18 7.71 -5.31
N VAL A 45 3.03 7.13 -5.07
CA VAL A 45 2.34 7.19 -3.78
C VAL A 45 1.91 5.79 -3.34
N PHE A 46 1.96 5.57 -2.03
CA PHE A 46 1.57 4.31 -1.39
C PHE A 46 0.65 4.65 -0.22
N SER A 47 -0.53 4.04 -0.20
CA SER A 47 -1.48 4.19 0.90
C SER A 47 -1.47 2.95 1.76
N LEU A 48 -1.32 3.14 3.07
CA LEU A 48 -1.40 2.06 4.05
C LEU A 48 -2.59 2.30 4.97
N ARG A 49 -3.61 1.44 4.89
CA ARG A 49 -4.73 1.42 5.83
C ARG A 49 -4.30 0.72 7.09
N HIS A 50 -4.61 1.32 8.24
CA HIS A 50 -4.12 0.85 9.54
C HIS A 50 -4.86 -0.38 10.05
N CYS A 51 -6.07 -0.61 9.57
CA CYS A 51 -6.89 -1.77 9.89
C CYS A 51 -7.83 -2.08 8.72
N LEU A 52 -8.56 -3.16 8.82
CA LEU A 52 -9.53 -3.57 7.80
C LEU A 52 -10.93 -3.61 8.38
N ASN A 53 -11.91 -3.23 7.56
CA ASN A 53 -13.31 -3.59 7.75
C ASN A 53 -13.68 -4.69 6.75
N ASP A 54 -14.93 -5.15 6.77
CA ASP A 54 -15.35 -6.26 5.90
C ASP A 54 -15.19 -5.93 4.43
N PHE A 55 -15.53 -4.70 4.03
CA PHE A 55 -15.38 -4.25 2.64
C PHE A 55 -13.92 -4.28 2.18
N LEU A 56 -13.01 -3.77 3.02
CA LEU A 56 -11.58 -3.72 2.69
C LEU A 56 -10.94 -5.11 2.70
N ARG A 57 -11.37 -5.97 3.63
CA ARG A 57 -10.84 -7.34 3.74
C ARG A 57 -11.15 -8.16 2.50
N GLU A 58 -12.33 -7.98 1.91
CA GLU A 58 -12.78 -8.68 0.72
C GLU A 58 -12.54 -7.90 -0.58
N GLY A 59 -11.86 -6.77 -0.50
CA GLY A 59 -11.61 -5.86 -1.62
C GLY A 59 -10.20 -5.29 -1.62
N PRO A 60 -10.05 -3.95 -1.48
CA PRO A 60 -8.75 -3.29 -1.68
C PRO A 60 -7.64 -3.69 -0.71
N GLY A 61 -7.98 -4.18 0.50
CA GLY A 61 -6.99 -4.57 1.49
C GLY A 61 -6.28 -3.38 2.17
N HIS A 62 -5.06 -3.63 2.67
CA HIS A 62 -4.28 -2.65 3.43
C HIS A 62 -3.55 -1.62 2.56
N ILE A 63 -3.03 -2.04 1.40
CA ILE A 63 -2.10 -1.21 0.63
C ILE A 63 -2.62 -1.03 -0.79
N GLY A 64 -2.67 0.22 -1.23
CA GLY A 64 -2.82 0.61 -2.61
C GLY A 64 -1.67 1.50 -3.03
N TYR A 65 -1.29 1.48 -4.30
CA TYR A 65 -0.20 2.33 -4.78
C TYR A 65 -0.35 2.69 -6.24
N CYS A 66 0.34 3.76 -6.62
CA CYS A 66 0.45 4.21 -8.00
C CYS A 66 1.83 4.80 -8.24
N ILE A 67 2.47 4.40 -9.32
CA ILE A 67 3.72 5.00 -9.81
C ILE A 67 3.40 5.90 -10.99
N SER A 68 3.98 7.09 -11.01
CA SER A 68 3.86 8.01 -12.14
C SER A 68 4.32 7.34 -13.42
N GLU A 69 3.56 7.54 -14.49
CA GLU A 69 3.72 6.82 -15.75
C GLU A 69 5.16 6.83 -16.28
N LYS A 70 5.82 7.99 -16.26
CA LYS A 70 7.20 8.13 -16.76
C LYS A 70 8.26 7.41 -15.92
N TYR A 71 7.91 6.95 -14.72
CA TYR A 71 8.84 6.23 -13.82
C TYR A 71 8.54 4.74 -13.72
N ARG A 72 7.56 4.24 -14.47
CA ARG A 72 7.21 2.82 -14.48
C ARG A 72 8.29 1.98 -15.17
N GLY A 73 8.36 0.71 -14.79
CA GLY A 73 9.33 -0.23 -15.36
C GLY A 73 10.76 -0.08 -14.86
N ARG A 74 10.97 0.63 -13.75
CA ARG A 74 12.30 0.90 -13.18
C ARG A 74 12.50 0.31 -11.79
N GLY A 75 11.57 -0.52 -11.32
CA GLY A 75 11.65 -1.15 -10.00
C GLY A 75 11.16 -0.30 -8.83
N TYR A 76 10.65 0.90 -9.07
CA TYR A 76 10.17 1.78 -7.99
C TYR A 76 9.00 1.19 -7.23
N ALA A 77 8.05 0.54 -7.91
CA ALA A 77 6.90 -0.07 -7.25
C ALA A 77 7.33 -1.17 -6.28
N THR A 78 8.26 -2.03 -6.68
CA THR A 78 8.80 -3.09 -5.84
C THR A 78 9.47 -2.53 -4.60
N LYS A 79 10.30 -1.50 -4.77
CA LYS A 79 11.00 -0.84 -3.67
C LYS A 79 10.06 -0.10 -2.75
N GLY A 80 9.11 0.64 -3.31
CA GLY A 80 8.12 1.38 -2.54
C GLY A 80 7.21 0.47 -1.74
N LEU A 81 6.78 -0.65 -2.31
CA LEU A 81 6.00 -1.65 -1.58
C LEU A 81 6.80 -2.24 -0.42
N LYS A 82 8.07 -2.58 -0.64
CA LYS A 82 8.95 -3.06 0.42
C LYS A 82 9.04 -2.08 1.58
N LEU A 83 9.22 -0.80 1.30
CA LEU A 83 9.27 0.25 2.32
C LEU A 83 7.93 0.40 3.05
N THR A 84 6.81 0.30 2.34
CA THR A 84 5.48 0.37 2.92
C THR A 84 5.20 -0.83 3.83
N LEU A 85 5.68 -2.01 3.48
CA LEU A 85 5.58 -3.21 4.31
C LEU A 85 6.36 -3.04 5.62
N GLU A 86 7.50 -2.36 5.62
CA GLU A 86 8.21 -2.02 6.84
C GLU A 86 7.37 -1.11 7.76
N LYS A 87 6.64 -0.16 7.18
CA LYS A 87 5.72 0.69 7.92
C LYS A 87 4.53 -0.11 8.48
N ALA A 88 4.03 -1.06 7.73
CA ALA A 88 2.98 -1.97 8.19
C ALA A 88 3.46 -2.82 9.38
N ARG A 89 4.68 -3.34 9.31
CA ARG A 89 5.29 -4.10 10.39
C ARG A 89 5.41 -3.25 11.67
N GLN A 90 5.81 -1.99 11.55
CA GLN A 90 5.90 -1.05 12.68
C GLN A 90 4.53 -0.77 13.33
N ARG A 91 3.44 -0.96 12.60
CA ARG A 91 2.06 -0.85 13.11
C ARG A 91 1.50 -2.16 13.63
N SER A 92 2.33 -3.19 13.75
CA SER A 92 1.93 -4.53 14.21
C SER A 92 0.89 -5.21 13.30
N ILE A 93 0.92 -4.90 12.01
CA ILE A 93 0.18 -5.64 11.01
C ILE A 93 0.97 -6.88 10.66
N HIS A 94 0.42 -8.06 10.97
CA HIS A 94 1.14 -9.33 10.80
C HIS A 94 0.89 -9.96 9.42
N GLU A 95 -0.23 -9.68 8.83
CA GLU A 95 -0.59 -10.18 7.51
C GLU A 95 -1.22 -9.05 6.71
N VAL A 96 -0.61 -8.72 5.58
CA VAL A 96 -1.08 -7.65 4.69
C VAL A 96 -1.99 -8.24 3.62
N TYR A 97 -3.18 -7.69 3.51
CA TYR A 97 -4.16 -8.03 2.49
C TYR A 97 -4.03 -7.05 1.34
N MET A 98 -3.96 -7.58 0.14
CA MET A 98 -3.94 -6.78 -1.09
C MET A 98 -4.84 -7.43 -2.15
N SER A 99 -5.13 -6.69 -3.18
CA SER A 99 -5.77 -7.23 -4.38
C SER A 99 -5.14 -6.62 -5.62
N VAL A 100 -5.30 -7.29 -6.74
CA VAL A 100 -4.78 -6.84 -8.02
C VAL A 100 -5.70 -7.33 -9.14
N ASN A 101 -5.95 -6.47 -10.13
CA ASN A 101 -6.70 -6.88 -11.31
C ASN A 101 -5.91 -7.91 -12.11
N LYS A 102 -6.61 -8.92 -12.61
CA LYS A 102 -5.99 -9.99 -13.42
C LYS A 102 -5.36 -9.46 -14.70
N ASP A 103 -5.83 -8.32 -15.19
CA ASP A 103 -5.26 -7.63 -16.36
C ASP A 103 -4.05 -6.75 -16.03
N ASN A 104 -3.58 -6.76 -14.79
CA ASN A 104 -2.41 -6.01 -14.34
C ASN A 104 -1.30 -6.95 -13.84
N PRO A 105 -0.66 -7.70 -14.73
CA PRO A 105 0.40 -8.64 -14.34
C PRO A 105 1.64 -7.96 -13.75
N ALA A 106 1.90 -6.71 -14.12
CA ALA A 106 3.02 -5.95 -13.57
C ALA A 106 2.87 -5.72 -12.08
N SER A 107 1.67 -5.34 -11.62
CA SER A 107 1.39 -5.16 -10.19
C SER A 107 1.46 -6.50 -9.42
N LEU A 108 0.96 -7.57 -10.00
CA LEU A 108 1.08 -8.90 -9.39
C LEU A 108 2.55 -9.29 -9.19
N ARG A 109 3.40 -9.05 -10.18
CA ARG A 109 4.85 -9.31 -10.06
C ARG A 109 5.49 -8.50 -8.94
N VAL A 110 5.11 -7.23 -8.78
CA VAL A 110 5.59 -6.39 -7.68
C VAL A 110 5.25 -7.00 -6.32
N GLN A 111 4.02 -7.46 -6.17
CA GLN A 111 3.57 -8.11 -4.94
C GLN A 111 4.31 -9.43 -4.69
N MET A 112 4.46 -10.26 -5.72
CA MET A 112 5.15 -11.56 -5.62
C MET A 112 6.63 -11.38 -5.25
N LYS A 113 7.30 -10.35 -5.78
CA LYS A 113 8.70 -10.03 -5.42
C LYS A 113 8.83 -9.63 -3.95
N ASN A 114 7.76 -9.20 -3.32
CA ASN A 114 7.71 -8.84 -1.90
C ASN A 114 7.14 -9.98 -1.02
N GLY A 115 7.05 -11.18 -1.54
CA GLY A 115 6.65 -12.35 -0.77
C GLY A 115 5.15 -12.62 -0.75
N ALA A 116 4.38 -12.00 -1.64
CA ALA A 116 2.96 -12.24 -1.73
C ALA A 116 2.64 -13.63 -2.30
N TYR A 117 1.51 -14.16 -1.89
CA TYR A 117 0.91 -15.34 -2.51
C TYR A 117 -0.57 -15.06 -2.81
N ILE A 118 -1.11 -15.76 -3.78
CA ILE A 118 -2.53 -15.67 -4.12
C ILE A 118 -3.32 -16.50 -3.12
N HIS A 119 -4.13 -15.83 -2.31
CA HIS A 119 -4.99 -16.48 -1.33
C HIS A 119 -6.25 -17.03 -1.99
N HIS A 120 -6.89 -16.24 -2.81
CA HIS A 120 -8.05 -16.63 -3.61
C HIS A 120 -8.22 -15.64 -4.78
N GLU A 121 -9.18 -15.92 -5.65
CA GLU A 121 -9.46 -15.10 -6.81
C GLU A 121 -10.96 -15.09 -7.12
N ASN A 122 -11.38 -14.07 -7.87
CA ASN A 122 -12.66 -14.04 -8.53
C ASN A 122 -12.47 -13.88 -10.04
N GLU A 123 -13.50 -13.51 -10.78
CA GLU A 123 -13.41 -13.39 -12.24
C GLU A 123 -12.44 -12.31 -12.71
N THR A 124 -12.25 -11.24 -11.92
CA THR A 124 -11.49 -10.04 -12.32
C THR A 124 -10.24 -9.78 -11.51
N LYS A 125 -10.13 -10.35 -10.30
CA LYS A 125 -9.06 -10.03 -9.35
C LYS A 125 -8.43 -11.25 -8.73
N PHE A 126 -7.14 -11.12 -8.39
CA PHE A 126 -6.45 -11.94 -7.41
C PHE A 126 -6.48 -11.22 -6.06
N PHE A 127 -6.76 -11.97 -5.01
CA PHE A 127 -6.65 -11.51 -3.63
C PHE A 127 -5.41 -12.12 -3.01
N THR A 128 -4.47 -11.26 -2.64
CA THR A 128 -3.13 -11.67 -2.23
C THR A 128 -2.90 -11.40 -0.75
N ARG A 129 -1.92 -12.08 -0.19
CA ARG A 129 -1.49 -11.91 1.20
C ARG A 129 0.02 -11.86 1.25
N ILE A 130 0.53 -11.03 2.15
CA ILE A 130 1.95 -10.99 2.49
C ILE A 130 2.07 -11.19 3.98
N ASN A 131 2.79 -12.22 4.39
CA ASN A 131 3.03 -12.52 5.79
C ASN A 131 4.23 -11.70 6.27
N LEU A 132 4.01 -10.86 7.29
CA LEU A 132 5.03 -10.03 7.91
C LEU A 132 5.56 -10.59 9.23
N ILE A 133 5.02 -11.72 9.68
CA ILE A 133 5.59 -12.40 10.83
C ILE A 133 6.93 -12.95 10.39
N GLU A 134 8.02 -12.44 10.93
CA GLU A 134 9.30 -13.11 10.82
C GLU A 134 9.13 -14.47 11.50
N VAL A 135 9.14 -15.52 10.70
CA VAL A 135 9.54 -16.80 11.24
C VAL A 135 10.98 -16.55 11.65
N GLU A 136 11.22 -16.39 12.94
CA GLU A 136 12.55 -16.64 13.46
C GLU A 136 12.89 -18.03 12.93
N GLU A 137 13.62 -18.10 11.85
CA GLU A 137 14.32 -19.34 11.51
C GLU A 137 15.10 -19.65 12.74
N GLY A 138 14.60 -20.64 13.48
CA GLY A 138 14.95 -20.87 14.84
C GLY A 138 16.42 -20.76 14.99
N GLY A 139 16.80 -19.76 15.75
CA GLY A 139 18.19 -19.51 15.97
C GLY A 139 18.80 -20.78 16.45
N GLU A 140 19.17 -21.58 15.51
CA GLU A 140 19.95 -22.69 15.85
C GLU A 140 21.30 -22.24 16.07
N GLN A 141 21.59 -22.38 17.18
CA GLN A 141 22.90 -22.04 17.56
C GLN A 141 23.75 -23.13 18.01
#